data_8dcf1b6acb065e84c99389f17bb0a997
#
_entry.id   8dcf1b6acb065e84c99389f17bb0a997
#
_cell.length_a   1.000
_cell.length_b   1.000
_cell.length_c   1.000
_cell.angle_alpha   90.00
_cell.angle_beta   90.00
_cell.angle_gamma   90.00
#
_symmetry.space_group_name_H-M   'P 1'
#
loop_
_entity.id
_entity.type
_entity.pdbx_description
1 polymer ?
#
loop_
_entity_poly.entity_id
_entity_poly.type
_entity_poly.pdbx_seq_one_letter_code
_entity_poly.pdbx_strand_id
1 'polypeptide(L)'
;MKYNIRGQRMEVTDALREYVEKKLSRLERYFEAPPQSDVHVTLAVTKGQHAVEVTIPLTGVMLRAEEKREDMYASIDCVVDKLERQIRKHKTKVNRKFRQAGEAKGLFKEEAGYGGAATATLQDEDEWQVIRTKRFNLKPMDVEEAILQMNMVGHNFYLFANSDTKEVNVVYRRNDGRYGLIESVG
;
A
#
# COMPACT_ATOMS: atom_id res chain seq x y z
N MET A 1 -16.24 -8.18 -6.25
CA MET A 1 -15.74 -6.86 -5.77
C MET A 1 -16.41 -5.74 -6.55
N LYS A 2 -16.54 -4.53 -5.97
CA LYS A 2 -16.91 -3.33 -6.74
C LYS A 2 -15.64 -2.58 -7.11
N TYR A 3 -15.58 -2.03 -8.32
CA TYR A 3 -14.41 -1.34 -8.83
C TYR A 3 -14.72 0.12 -9.11
N ASN A 4 -13.90 1.03 -8.58
CA ASN A 4 -13.93 2.44 -8.88
C ASN A 4 -12.71 2.78 -9.72
N ILE A 5 -12.89 2.81 -11.05
CA ILE A 5 -11.81 2.98 -12.01
C ILE A 5 -11.83 4.42 -12.52
N ARG A 6 -10.71 5.13 -12.34
CA ARG A 6 -10.52 6.52 -12.72
C ARG A 6 -9.31 6.69 -13.63
N GLY A 7 -9.47 7.54 -14.64
CA GLY A 7 -8.37 8.01 -15.48
C GLY A 7 -7.81 9.33 -14.97
N GLN A 8 -6.51 9.44 -14.85
CA GLN A 8 -5.81 10.68 -14.55
C GLN A 8 -5.09 11.16 -15.82
N ARG A 9 -5.56 12.24 -16.42
CA ARG A 9 -5.12 12.78 -17.70
C ARG A 9 -5.33 11.84 -18.89
N MET A 10 -6.30 10.95 -18.78
CA MET A 10 -6.72 10.04 -19.83
C MET A 10 -8.17 9.62 -19.62
N GLU A 11 -8.84 9.23 -20.68
CA GLU A 11 -10.15 8.62 -20.62
C GLU A 11 -10.03 7.11 -20.42
N VAL A 12 -10.90 6.55 -19.57
CA VAL A 12 -10.99 5.11 -19.34
C VAL A 12 -11.96 4.51 -20.34
N THR A 13 -11.44 3.81 -21.33
CA THR A 13 -12.27 3.11 -22.32
C THR A 13 -12.94 1.87 -21.72
N ASP A 14 -14.05 1.43 -22.31
CA ASP A 14 -14.75 0.22 -21.86
C ASP A 14 -13.84 -1.01 -21.92
N ALA A 15 -13.01 -1.15 -22.95
CA ALA A 15 -12.04 -2.23 -23.06
C ALA A 15 -11.02 -2.25 -21.91
N LEU A 16 -10.54 -1.07 -21.47
CA LEU A 16 -9.63 -0.98 -20.31
C LEU A 16 -10.38 -1.32 -19.02
N ARG A 17 -11.61 -0.87 -18.87
CA ARG A 17 -12.45 -1.19 -17.72
C ARG A 17 -12.67 -2.69 -17.59
N GLU A 18 -13.14 -3.35 -18.64
CA GLU A 18 -13.34 -4.80 -18.68
C GLU A 18 -12.05 -5.57 -18.38
N TYR A 19 -10.93 -5.11 -18.93
CA TYR A 19 -9.63 -5.74 -18.70
C TYR A 19 -9.21 -5.66 -17.24
N VAL A 20 -9.31 -4.49 -16.63
CA VAL A 20 -9.01 -4.26 -15.20
C VAL A 20 -9.87 -5.16 -14.32
N GLU A 21 -11.18 -5.15 -14.54
CA GLU A 21 -12.14 -5.94 -13.78
C GLU A 21 -11.86 -7.44 -13.91
N LYS A 22 -11.63 -7.93 -15.13
CA LYS A 22 -11.26 -9.33 -15.40
C LYS A 22 -9.97 -9.74 -14.70
N LYS A 23 -8.95 -8.88 -14.71
CA LYS A 23 -7.66 -9.22 -14.09
C LYS A 23 -7.71 -9.15 -12.56
N LEU A 24 -8.35 -8.12 -12.01
CA LEU A 24 -8.47 -7.97 -10.55
C LEU A 24 -9.43 -8.99 -9.93
N SER A 25 -10.47 -9.44 -10.66
CA SER A 25 -11.37 -10.48 -10.14
C SER A 25 -10.65 -11.78 -9.78
N ARG A 26 -9.50 -12.07 -10.40
CA ARG A 26 -8.65 -13.21 -10.05
C ARG A 26 -8.17 -13.18 -8.60
N LEU A 27 -8.08 -12.00 -7.99
CA LEU A 27 -7.66 -11.84 -6.59
C LEU A 27 -8.77 -12.27 -5.61
N GLU A 28 -10.04 -12.33 -6.05
CA GLU A 28 -11.16 -12.75 -5.19
C GLU A 28 -10.96 -14.14 -4.59
N ARG A 29 -10.26 -15.01 -5.30
CA ARG A 29 -9.95 -16.37 -4.84
C ARG A 29 -9.16 -16.41 -3.53
N TYR A 30 -8.42 -15.35 -3.20
CA TYR A 30 -7.59 -15.28 -2.01
C TYR A 30 -8.33 -14.83 -0.75
N PHE A 31 -9.51 -14.24 -0.89
CA PHE A 31 -10.30 -13.70 0.22
C PHE A 31 -11.34 -14.71 0.70
N GLU A 32 -11.56 -14.80 2.02
CA GLU A 32 -12.66 -15.58 2.61
C GLU A 32 -14.03 -15.04 2.20
N ALA A 33 -14.16 -13.70 2.18
CA ALA A 33 -15.30 -12.99 1.66
C ALA A 33 -14.84 -11.84 0.75
N PRO A 34 -15.59 -11.50 -0.30
CA PRO A 34 -15.25 -10.34 -1.12
C PRO A 34 -15.11 -9.09 -0.27
N PRO A 35 -14.12 -8.22 -0.54
CA PRO A 35 -14.01 -6.94 0.13
C PRO A 35 -15.32 -6.15 0.04
N GLN A 36 -15.78 -5.61 1.18
CA GLN A 36 -17.01 -4.83 1.24
C GLN A 36 -16.83 -3.43 0.63
N SER A 37 -15.62 -2.91 0.73
CA SER A 37 -15.26 -1.59 0.19
C SER A 37 -14.93 -1.66 -1.30
N ASP A 38 -15.11 -0.55 -1.99
CA ASP A 38 -14.76 -0.42 -3.39
C ASP A 38 -13.24 -0.52 -3.60
N VAL A 39 -12.83 -1.26 -4.62
CA VAL A 39 -11.45 -1.30 -5.09
C VAL A 39 -11.18 -0.06 -5.93
N HIS A 40 -10.23 0.75 -5.52
CA HIS A 40 -9.85 1.96 -6.25
C HIS A 40 -8.74 1.66 -7.24
N VAL A 41 -8.98 2.01 -8.50
CA VAL A 41 -8.00 1.86 -9.59
C VAL A 41 -7.80 3.21 -10.26
N THR A 42 -6.56 3.66 -10.29
CA THR A 42 -6.17 4.88 -11.00
C THR A 42 -5.28 4.52 -12.18
N LEU A 43 -5.71 4.89 -13.37
CA LEU A 43 -4.95 4.75 -14.61
C LEU A 43 -4.42 6.13 -15.00
N ALA A 44 -3.14 6.25 -15.28
CA ALA A 44 -2.51 7.52 -15.65
C ALA A 44 -1.54 7.35 -16.80
N VAL A 45 -1.44 8.40 -17.62
CA VAL A 45 -0.41 8.51 -18.66
C VAL A 45 0.42 9.75 -18.40
N THR A 46 1.73 9.58 -18.25
CA THR A 46 2.65 10.68 -18.00
C THR A 46 3.93 10.50 -18.79
N LYS A 47 4.24 11.42 -19.68
CA LYS A 47 5.45 11.40 -20.53
C LYS A 47 5.64 10.07 -21.28
N GLY A 48 4.56 9.53 -21.85
CA GLY A 48 4.57 8.26 -22.59
C GLY A 48 4.63 7.00 -21.73
N GLN A 49 4.64 7.12 -20.41
CA GLN A 49 4.56 5.99 -19.50
C GLN A 49 3.13 5.82 -18.97
N HIS A 50 2.68 4.58 -18.93
CA HIS A 50 1.40 4.17 -18.40
C HIS A 50 1.56 3.71 -16.95
N ALA A 51 0.95 4.42 -16.03
CA ALA A 51 0.95 4.10 -14.61
C ALA A 51 -0.40 3.54 -14.18
N VAL A 52 -0.37 2.49 -13.40
CA VAL A 52 -1.54 1.87 -12.78
C VAL A 52 -1.33 1.79 -11.28
N GLU A 53 -2.26 2.35 -10.53
CA GLU A 53 -2.31 2.23 -9.08
C GLU A 53 -3.60 1.51 -8.69
N VAL A 54 -3.49 0.49 -7.85
CA VAL A 54 -4.63 -0.24 -7.30
C VAL A 54 -4.55 -0.21 -5.79
N THR A 55 -5.66 0.19 -5.15
CA THR A 55 -5.84 0.16 -3.70
C THR A 55 -7.05 -0.67 -3.35
N ILE A 56 -6.86 -1.70 -2.53
CA ILE A 56 -7.90 -2.59 -2.01
C ILE A 56 -8.01 -2.35 -0.51
N PRO A 57 -9.01 -1.58 -0.05
CA PRO A 57 -9.26 -1.39 1.37
C PRO A 57 -9.89 -2.67 1.94
N LEU A 58 -9.31 -3.19 3.01
CA LEU A 58 -9.79 -4.35 3.74
C LEU A 58 -9.97 -3.97 5.21
N THR A 59 -10.72 -4.73 5.96
CA THR A 59 -10.88 -4.49 7.41
C THR A 59 -9.52 -4.56 8.10
N GLY A 60 -9.06 -3.42 8.65
CA GLY A 60 -7.78 -3.32 9.38
C GLY A 60 -6.49 -3.48 8.56
N VAL A 61 -6.58 -3.64 7.24
CA VAL A 61 -5.44 -3.78 6.32
C VAL A 61 -5.76 -3.10 4.99
N MET A 62 -4.77 -2.49 4.37
CA MET A 62 -4.87 -1.93 3.03
C MET A 62 -3.83 -2.59 2.13
N LEU A 63 -4.27 -3.12 0.99
CA LEU A 63 -3.37 -3.56 -0.07
C LEU A 63 -3.25 -2.46 -1.11
N ARG A 64 -2.03 -2.10 -1.46
CA ARG A 64 -1.75 -1.11 -2.50
C ARG A 64 -0.56 -1.55 -3.35
N ALA A 65 -0.71 -1.42 -4.66
CA ALA A 65 0.37 -1.61 -5.59
C ALA A 65 0.31 -0.56 -6.69
N GLU A 66 1.48 -0.14 -7.15
CA GLU A 66 1.67 0.78 -8.27
C GLU A 66 2.71 0.19 -9.21
N GLU A 67 2.48 0.35 -10.52
CA GLU A 67 3.42 -0.02 -11.56
C GLU A 67 3.37 0.98 -12.71
N LYS A 68 4.53 1.14 -13.36
CA LYS A 68 4.69 2.01 -14.54
C LYS A 68 5.40 1.24 -15.63
N ARG A 69 4.81 1.21 -16.82
CA ARG A 69 5.35 0.56 -18.02
C ARG A 69 5.07 1.42 -19.25
N GLU A 70 5.61 0.98 -20.37
CA GLU A 70 5.35 1.60 -21.69
C GLU A 70 3.96 1.25 -22.22
N ASP A 71 3.35 0.17 -21.73
CA ASP A 71 2.01 -0.28 -22.11
C ASP A 71 1.08 -0.38 -20.90
N MET A 72 -0.20 0.04 -21.10
CA MET A 72 -1.21 0.06 -20.04
C MET A 72 -1.61 -1.35 -19.61
N TYR A 73 -1.80 -2.26 -20.56
CA TYR A 73 -2.19 -3.65 -20.27
C TYR A 73 -1.09 -4.38 -19.50
N ALA A 74 0.16 -4.19 -19.91
CA ALA A 74 1.31 -4.72 -19.19
C ALA A 74 1.43 -4.13 -17.77
N SER A 75 1.13 -2.83 -17.60
CA SER A 75 1.09 -2.19 -16.27
C SER A 75 0.02 -2.81 -15.37
N ILE A 76 -1.18 -3.09 -15.91
CA ILE A 76 -2.28 -3.74 -15.18
C ILE A 76 -1.86 -5.15 -14.75
N ASP A 77 -1.28 -5.95 -15.64
CA ASP A 77 -0.84 -7.30 -15.33
C ASP A 77 0.22 -7.31 -14.23
N CYS A 78 1.22 -6.44 -14.33
CA CYS A 78 2.28 -6.32 -13.31
C CYS A 78 1.73 -5.88 -11.94
N VAL A 79 0.75 -4.97 -11.89
CA VAL A 79 0.11 -4.57 -10.62
C VAL A 79 -0.64 -5.74 -10.00
N VAL A 80 -1.37 -6.53 -10.79
CA VAL A 80 -2.09 -7.72 -10.29
C VAL A 80 -1.11 -8.73 -9.73
N ASP A 81 -0.01 -9.01 -10.43
CA ASP A 81 1.03 -9.93 -9.96
C ASP A 81 1.72 -9.43 -8.66
N LYS A 82 1.93 -8.11 -8.55
CA LYS A 82 2.43 -7.50 -7.29
C LYS A 82 1.47 -7.71 -6.14
N LEU A 83 0.17 -7.46 -6.33
CA LEU A 83 -0.85 -7.66 -5.32
C LEU A 83 -0.95 -9.13 -4.91
N GLU A 84 -0.94 -10.04 -5.88
CA GLU A 84 -0.95 -11.48 -5.62
C GLU A 84 0.26 -11.90 -4.77
N ARG A 85 1.45 -11.41 -5.10
CA ARG A 85 2.67 -11.69 -4.32
C ARG A 85 2.60 -11.12 -2.90
N GLN A 86 2.07 -9.90 -2.73
CA GLN A 86 1.84 -9.30 -1.41
C GLN A 86 0.89 -10.16 -0.56
N ILE A 87 -0.24 -10.60 -1.15
CA ILE A 87 -1.20 -11.46 -0.48
C ILE A 87 -0.53 -12.77 -0.03
N ARG A 88 0.17 -13.45 -0.93
CA ARG A 88 0.85 -14.71 -0.63
C ARG A 88 1.91 -14.54 0.47
N LYS A 89 2.71 -13.47 0.41
CA LYS A 89 3.76 -13.20 1.40
C LYS A 89 3.19 -12.90 2.79
N HIS A 90 2.07 -12.19 2.87
CA HIS A 90 1.59 -11.65 4.15
C HIS A 90 0.34 -12.32 4.69
N LYS A 91 -0.32 -13.22 3.92
CA LYS A 91 -1.60 -13.85 4.32
C LYS A 91 -1.55 -14.48 5.72
N THR A 92 -0.50 -15.22 6.04
CA THR A 92 -0.36 -15.91 7.32
C THR A 92 -0.25 -14.92 8.49
N LYS A 93 0.58 -13.88 8.34
CA LYS A 93 0.75 -12.83 9.37
C LYS A 93 -0.54 -12.04 9.58
N VAL A 94 -1.24 -11.70 8.50
CA VAL A 94 -2.52 -10.99 8.55
C VAL A 94 -3.58 -11.87 9.22
N ASN A 95 -3.74 -13.12 8.80
CA ASN A 95 -4.72 -14.03 9.39
C ASN A 95 -4.44 -14.28 10.89
N ARG A 96 -3.15 -14.39 11.30
CA ARG A 96 -2.78 -14.52 12.72
C ARG A 96 -3.24 -13.29 13.52
N LYS A 97 -3.05 -12.07 12.99
CA LYS A 97 -3.49 -10.83 13.63
C LYS A 97 -5.02 -10.80 13.83
N PHE A 98 -5.78 -11.21 12.80
CA PHE A 98 -7.24 -11.26 12.88
C PHE A 98 -7.75 -12.26 13.92
N ARG A 99 -7.15 -13.45 14.00
CA ARG A 99 -7.47 -14.44 15.04
C ARG A 99 -7.17 -13.95 16.45
N GLN A 100 -6.06 -13.23 16.63
CA GLN A 100 -5.72 -12.61 17.92
C GLN A 100 -6.69 -11.48 18.31
N ALA A 101 -7.30 -10.80 17.34
CA ALA A 101 -8.34 -9.79 17.57
C ALA A 101 -9.73 -10.39 17.86
N GLY A 102 -9.86 -11.74 17.94
CA GLY A 102 -11.11 -12.42 18.28
C GLY A 102 -12.01 -12.77 17.09
N GLU A 103 -11.52 -12.60 15.86
CA GLU A 103 -12.27 -13.01 14.68
C GLU A 103 -12.11 -14.52 14.42
N ALA A 104 -13.23 -15.22 14.27
CA ALA A 104 -13.26 -16.67 14.08
C ALA A 104 -12.63 -17.14 12.75
N LYS A 105 -12.61 -16.25 11.73
CA LYS A 105 -12.05 -16.52 10.40
C LYS A 105 -11.00 -15.48 10.05
N GLY A 106 -9.95 -15.93 9.35
CA GLY A 106 -8.95 -15.01 8.79
C GLY A 106 -9.51 -14.20 7.61
N LEU A 107 -8.81 -13.15 7.22
CA LEU A 107 -9.16 -12.32 6.07
C LEU A 107 -8.93 -13.04 4.74
N PHE A 108 -7.89 -13.86 4.67
CA PHE A 108 -7.49 -14.61 3.50
C PHE A 108 -7.75 -16.10 3.67
N LYS A 109 -8.20 -16.77 2.60
CA LYS A 109 -8.39 -18.22 2.56
C LYS A 109 -7.11 -18.96 2.91
N GLU A 110 -7.22 -19.95 3.78
CA GLU A 110 -6.17 -20.93 3.97
C GLU A 110 -6.27 -21.94 2.83
N GLU A 111 -5.19 -22.16 2.11
CA GLU A 111 -5.13 -23.24 1.13
C GLU A 111 -5.24 -24.55 1.90
N ALA A 112 -6.38 -25.24 1.75
CA ALA A 112 -6.51 -26.61 2.16
C ALA A 112 -5.45 -27.42 1.40
N GLY A 113 -4.51 -28.02 2.15
CA GLY A 113 -3.31 -28.65 1.68
C GLY A 113 -3.40 -29.31 0.30
N TYR A 114 -2.65 -28.81 -0.65
CA TYR A 114 -2.04 -29.67 -1.62
C TYR A 114 -0.89 -30.35 -0.90
N GLY A 115 -1.14 -31.60 -0.49
CA GLY A 115 -0.10 -32.50 -0.01
C GLY A 115 0.91 -32.75 -1.13
N GLY A 116 2.03 -32.10 -1.04
CA GLY A 116 3.18 -32.26 -1.89
C GLY A 116 4.33 -31.55 -1.22
N ALA A 117 5.18 -32.32 -0.57
CA ALA A 117 6.43 -31.98 0.07
C ALA A 117 7.20 -30.87 -0.67
N ALA A 118 6.94 -29.67 -0.29
CA ALA A 118 7.82 -28.53 -0.30
C ALA A 118 7.22 -27.56 0.74
N THR A 119 7.23 -27.98 2.02
CA THR A 119 7.57 -27.06 3.08
C THR A 119 8.98 -26.57 2.78
N ALA A 120 9.12 -25.77 1.70
CA ALA A 120 10.01 -24.68 1.81
C ALA A 120 9.41 -23.91 3.02
N THR A 121 9.92 -24.19 4.18
CA THR A 121 10.10 -23.21 5.21
C THR A 121 10.69 -22.01 4.49
N LEU A 122 9.83 -21.18 3.90
CA LEU A 122 10.09 -19.78 3.81
C LEU A 122 10.29 -19.44 5.27
N GLN A 123 11.53 -19.58 5.70
CA GLN A 123 12.00 -19.19 6.99
C GLN A 123 11.35 -17.85 7.21
N ASP A 124 10.57 -17.78 8.26
CA ASP A 124 9.87 -16.58 8.72
C ASP A 124 10.93 -15.60 9.27
N GLU A 125 12.03 -15.45 8.50
CA GLU A 125 13.21 -14.65 8.79
C GLU A 125 12.95 -13.16 8.67
N ASP A 126 11.79 -12.77 8.16
CA ASP A 126 11.29 -11.41 8.25
C ASP A 126 10.39 -11.23 9.48
N GLU A 127 10.83 -11.67 10.64
CA GLU A 127 10.33 -11.11 11.89
C GLU A 127 10.72 -9.63 11.87
N TRP A 128 9.75 -8.73 11.70
CA TRP A 128 10.00 -7.29 11.71
C TRP A 128 10.51 -6.89 13.08
N GLN A 129 11.81 -7.02 13.27
CA GLN A 129 12.47 -6.63 14.50
C GLN A 129 12.72 -5.13 14.47
N VAL A 130 12.29 -4.44 15.51
CA VAL A 130 12.71 -3.06 15.74
C VAL A 130 14.16 -3.10 16.24
N ILE A 131 15.11 -3.04 15.31
CA ILE A 131 16.54 -3.14 15.59
C ILE A 131 17.02 -1.93 16.43
N ARG A 132 16.38 -0.78 16.28
CA ARG A 132 16.78 0.46 16.94
C ARG A 132 15.61 1.34 17.30
N THR A 133 15.48 1.69 18.57
CA THR A 133 14.55 2.71 19.06
C THR A 133 15.34 3.98 19.40
N LYS A 134 14.90 5.11 18.87
CA LYS A 134 15.42 6.43 19.24
C LYS A 134 14.35 7.19 20.00
N ARG A 135 14.74 7.86 21.08
CA ARG A 135 13.90 8.79 21.83
C ARG A 135 14.57 10.15 21.81
N PHE A 136 13.83 11.19 21.49
CA PHE A 136 14.32 12.56 21.46
C PHE A 136 13.18 13.52 21.78
N ASN A 137 13.52 14.66 22.32
CA ASN A 137 12.57 15.73 22.56
C ASN A 137 12.38 16.52 21.28
N LEU A 138 11.12 16.65 20.86
CA LEU A 138 10.77 17.45 19.70
C LEU A 138 10.82 18.94 20.07
N LYS A 139 11.59 19.71 19.33
CA LYS A 139 11.57 21.16 19.44
C LYS A 139 10.42 21.70 18.61
N PRO A 140 9.64 22.68 19.14
CA PRO A 140 8.65 23.39 18.35
C PRO A 140 9.36 24.14 17.22
N MET A 141 8.84 23.96 15.98
CA MET A 141 9.34 24.67 14.78
C MET A 141 8.20 24.76 13.76
N ASP A 142 8.35 25.63 12.78
CA ASP A 142 7.45 25.69 11.64
C ASP A 142 7.77 24.63 10.57
N VAL A 143 6.90 24.51 9.58
CA VAL A 143 7.04 23.52 8.51
C VAL A 143 8.27 23.78 7.63
N GLU A 144 8.59 25.03 7.38
CA GLU A 144 9.74 25.42 6.53
C GLU A 144 11.05 25.08 7.22
N GLU A 145 11.14 25.37 8.52
CA GLU A 145 12.30 25.00 9.34
C GLU A 145 12.45 23.48 9.41
N ALA A 146 11.36 22.73 9.56
CA ALA A 146 11.38 21.27 9.58
C ALA A 146 11.88 20.69 8.25
N ILE A 147 11.50 21.28 7.11
CA ILE A 147 12.00 20.90 5.77
C ILE A 147 13.50 21.19 5.67
N LEU A 148 13.93 22.36 6.14
CA LEU A 148 15.35 22.72 6.15
C LEU A 148 16.16 21.73 6.99
N GLN A 149 15.73 21.44 8.21
CA GLN A 149 16.37 20.47 9.10
C GLN A 149 16.44 19.07 8.45
N MET A 150 15.35 18.62 7.84
CA MET A 150 15.31 17.34 7.11
C MET A 150 16.39 17.27 6.02
N ASN A 151 16.53 18.35 5.25
CA ASN A 151 17.52 18.41 4.17
C ASN A 151 18.95 18.47 4.72
N MET A 152 19.18 19.21 5.80
CA MET A 152 20.51 19.33 6.44
C MET A 152 21.00 18.00 7.02
N VAL A 153 20.09 17.17 7.60
CA VAL A 153 20.46 15.85 8.12
C VAL A 153 20.45 14.75 7.05
N GLY A 154 20.08 15.08 5.81
CA GLY A 154 20.06 14.13 4.68
C GLY A 154 18.98 13.04 4.79
N HIS A 155 17.90 13.31 5.50
CA HIS A 155 16.79 12.37 5.65
C HIS A 155 15.69 12.60 4.61
N ASN A 156 14.88 11.59 4.38
CA ASN A 156 13.69 11.68 3.51
C ASN A 156 12.42 12.02 4.29
N PHE A 157 12.47 12.04 5.60
CA PHE A 157 11.38 12.46 6.49
C PHE A 157 11.95 13.10 7.75
N TYR A 158 11.14 13.93 8.40
CA TYR A 158 11.49 14.59 9.65
C TYR A 158 10.26 14.75 10.53
N LEU A 159 10.41 14.39 11.81
CA LEU A 159 9.38 14.46 12.82
C LEU A 159 9.61 15.71 13.66
N PHE A 160 8.61 16.54 13.87
CA PHE A 160 8.72 17.80 14.62
C PHE A 160 7.43 18.12 15.38
N ALA A 161 7.52 18.97 16.38
CA ALA A 161 6.35 19.59 16.99
C ALA A 161 6.04 20.87 16.22
N ASN A 162 4.84 20.97 15.67
CA ASN A 162 4.42 22.18 14.96
C ASN A 162 4.25 23.33 15.96
N SER A 163 4.87 24.48 15.70
CA SER A 163 4.81 25.66 16.59
C SER A 163 3.39 26.22 16.71
N ASP A 164 2.56 26.07 15.70
CA ASP A 164 1.21 26.64 15.64
C ASP A 164 0.19 25.71 16.31
N THR A 165 0.17 24.44 15.92
CA THR A 165 -0.82 23.46 16.41
C THR A 165 -0.39 22.79 17.72
N LYS A 166 0.90 22.86 18.09
CA LYS A 166 1.52 22.10 19.20
C LYS A 166 1.47 20.59 19.05
N GLU A 167 1.05 20.10 17.90
CA GLU A 167 0.95 18.68 17.58
C GLU A 167 2.21 18.15 16.88
N VAL A 168 2.35 16.83 16.91
CA VAL A 168 3.47 16.17 16.25
C VAL A 168 3.13 15.96 14.77
N ASN A 169 3.91 16.57 13.90
CA ASN A 169 3.75 16.50 12.46
C ASN A 169 4.98 15.82 11.82
N VAL A 170 4.82 15.36 10.59
CA VAL A 170 5.90 14.77 9.78
C VAL A 170 5.97 15.46 8.44
N VAL A 171 7.15 16.01 8.11
CA VAL A 171 7.46 16.39 6.72
C VAL A 171 8.22 15.26 6.04
N TYR A 172 7.96 15.05 4.76
CA TYR A 172 8.63 14.01 3.97
C TYR A 172 8.88 14.46 2.54
N ARG A 173 9.93 13.93 1.92
CA ARG A 173 10.25 14.16 0.51
C ARG A 173 9.49 13.17 -0.35
N ARG A 174 8.74 13.69 -1.32
CA ARG A 174 8.04 12.91 -2.33
C ARG A 174 8.99 12.50 -3.47
N ASN A 175 8.60 11.46 -4.22
CA ASN A 175 9.37 10.98 -5.38
C ASN A 175 9.46 12.02 -6.52
N ASP A 176 8.55 13.00 -6.56
CA ASP A 176 8.57 14.11 -7.51
C ASP A 176 9.49 15.27 -7.09
N GLY A 177 10.22 15.11 -5.98
CA GLY A 177 11.14 16.11 -5.41
C GLY A 177 10.45 17.18 -4.56
N ARG A 178 9.13 17.18 -4.46
CA ARG A 178 8.36 18.07 -3.58
C ARG A 178 8.28 17.53 -2.17
N TYR A 179 7.74 18.34 -1.27
CA TYR A 179 7.54 17.95 0.12
C TYR A 179 6.06 17.69 0.41
N GLY A 180 5.79 16.78 1.33
CA GLY A 180 4.49 16.53 1.89
C GLY A 180 4.49 16.72 3.39
N LEU A 181 3.35 17.13 3.95
CA LEU A 181 3.10 17.26 5.38
C LEU A 181 2.06 16.22 5.78
N ILE A 182 2.31 15.53 6.89
CA ILE A 182 1.37 14.65 7.56
C ILE A 182 1.09 15.27 8.93
N GLU A 183 -0.17 15.58 9.17
CA GLU A 183 -0.65 16.17 10.43
C GLU A 183 -1.46 15.12 11.18
N SER A 184 -1.35 15.14 12.53
CA SER A 184 -2.29 14.41 13.35
C SER A 184 -3.59 15.20 13.42
N VAL A 185 -4.72 14.55 13.18
CA VAL A 185 -6.04 15.11 13.48
C VAL A 185 -6.43 14.56 14.82
N GLY A 186 -6.43 15.43 15.84
CA GLY A 186 -6.88 15.11 17.19
C GLY A 186 -8.41 14.96 17.29
#